data_e0a1396e0f22cda246b48e8d42810e28
#
_entry.id   e0a1396e0f22cda246b48e8d42810e28
#
_cell.length_a   1.000
_cell.length_b   1.000
_cell.length_c   1.000
_cell.angle_alpha   90.00
_cell.angle_beta   90.00
_cell.angle_gamma   90.00
#
_symmetry.space_group_name_H-M   'P 1'
#
loop_
_entity.id
_entity.type
_entity.pdbx_description
1 polymer ?
#
loop_
_entity_poly.entity_id
_entity_poly.type
_entity_poly.pdbx_seq_one_letter_code
_entity_poly.pdbx_strand_id
1 'polypeptide(L)'
;MHFTKKNSSEKRLEFVKNLQSKKLLRFPGAYNPLCAKLIAEIGFDGVYISGGVMSNDLGLPDIGLTTLDQVSYRANQISRVTDLPTIVDADTGFKDCKKTIITFEKKGLAGCHI
;
A
#
# COMPACT_ATOMS: atom_id res chain seq x y z
N MET A 1 11.86 11.13 10.94
CA MET A 1 10.86 10.71 9.93
C MET A 1 9.52 11.36 10.27
N HIS A 2 8.91 12.02 9.32
CA HIS A 2 7.64 12.71 9.53
C HIS A 2 6.49 11.90 8.95
N PHE A 3 5.33 11.95 9.58
CA PHE A 3 4.13 11.36 9.03
C PHE A 3 3.59 12.20 7.86
N THR A 4 2.95 11.51 6.90
CA THR A 4 2.28 12.16 5.79
C THR A 4 1.18 13.11 6.28
N LYS A 5 0.99 14.20 5.57
CA LYS A 5 -0.16 15.11 5.76
C LYS A 5 -1.32 14.78 4.82
N LYS A 6 -1.10 13.92 3.84
CA LYS A 6 -2.12 13.49 2.88
C LYS A 6 -2.97 12.34 3.44
N ASN A 7 -4.28 12.44 3.31
CA ASN A 7 -5.20 11.34 3.61
C ASN A 7 -5.35 10.38 2.42
N SER A 8 -6.09 9.30 2.59
CA SER A 8 -6.26 8.30 1.53
C SER A 8 -6.99 8.86 0.31
N SER A 9 -7.94 9.78 0.49
CA SER A 9 -8.66 10.40 -0.62
C SER A 9 -7.73 11.24 -1.51
N GLU A 10 -6.85 12.02 -0.90
CA GLU A 10 -5.86 12.82 -1.63
C GLU A 10 -4.87 11.94 -2.40
N LYS A 11 -4.39 10.88 -1.78
CA LYS A 11 -3.49 9.91 -2.44
C LYS A 11 -4.19 9.16 -3.57
N ARG A 12 -5.46 8.80 -3.39
CA ARG A 12 -6.27 8.14 -4.42
C ARG A 12 -6.50 9.05 -5.62
N LEU A 13 -6.86 10.32 -5.39
CA LEU A 13 -7.05 11.30 -6.47
C LEU A 13 -5.76 11.50 -7.26
N GLU A 14 -4.62 11.60 -6.60
CA GLU A 14 -3.31 11.68 -7.24
C GLU A 14 -3.02 10.42 -8.06
N PHE A 15 -3.30 9.24 -7.52
CA PHE A 15 -3.12 7.96 -8.22
C PHE A 15 -3.98 7.88 -9.48
N VAL A 16 -5.27 8.21 -9.39
CA VAL A 16 -6.18 8.24 -10.55
C VAL A 16 -5.69 9.22 -11.61
N LYS A 17 -5.29 10.42 -11.21
CA LYS A 17 -4.73 11.42 -12.12
C LYS A 17 -3.48 10.90 -12.83
N ASN A 18 -2.58 10.26 -12.12
CA ASN A 18 -1.36 9.69 -12.68
C ASN A 18 -1.67 8.55 -13.66
N LEU A 19 -2.63 7.68 -13.35
CA LEU A 19 -3.09 6.61 -14.27
C LEU A 19 -3.64 7.19 -15.57
N GLN A 20 -4.35 8.33 -15.51
CA GLN A 20 -4.91 9.00 -16.69
C GLN A 20 -3.86 9.76 -17.52
N SER A 21 -2.70 10.01 -16.98
CA SER A 21 -1.62 10.77 -17.65
C SER A 21 -0.97 10.03 -18.81
N LYS A 22 -1.22 8.73 -18.98
CA LYS A 22 -0.61 7.83 -19.97
C LYS A 22 0.91 7.69 -19.81
N LYS A 23 1.49 8.11 -18.69
CA LYS A 23 2.89 7.89 -18.35
C LYS A 23 3.07 6.53 -17.69
N LEU A 24 4.24 5.93 -17.88
CA LEU A 24 4.63 4.76 -17.12
C LEU A 24 4.81 5.16 -15.65
N LEU A 25 4.09 4.50 -14.76
CA LEU A 25 4.20 4.70 -13.32
C LEU A 25 5.04 3.59 -12.70
N ARG A 26 5.95 3.96 -11.81
CA ARG A 26 6.87 3.04 -11.15
C ARG A 26 6.53 2.98 -9.67
N PHE A 27 6.13 1.79 -9.22
CA PHE A 27 5.71 1.51 -7.85
C PHE A 27 6.60 0.42 -7.24
N PRO A 28 7.80 0.75 -6.76
CA PRO A 28 8.66 -0.22 -6.09
C PRO A 28 8.00 -0.78 -4.82
N GLY A 29 8.35 -2.01 -4.48
CA GLY A 29 7.86 -2.65 -3.27
C GLY A 29 8.53 -2.13 -2.01
N ALA A 30 7.73 -1.88 -0.97
CA ALA A 30 8.21 -1.59 0.37
C ALA A 30 7.63 -2.60 1.36
N TYR A 31 8.47 -3.21 2.18
CA TYR A 31 8.03 -4.14 3.22
C TYR A 31 8.05 -3.50 4.62
N ASN A 32 8.64 -2.29 4.74
CA ASN A 32 8.66 -1.51 5.98
C ASN A 32 8.65 0.00 5.71
N PRO A 33 8.43 0.84 6.73
CA PRO A 33 8.39 2.30 6.57
C PRO A 33 9.68 2.91 6.02
N LEU A 34 10.84 2.38 6.38
CA LEU A 34 12.13 2.91 5.91
C LEU A 34 12.26 2.77 4.40
N CYS A 35 11.86 1.63 3.83
CA CYS A 35 11.85 1.43 2.38
C CYS A 35 10.91 2.40 1.68
N ALA A 36 9.71 2.64 2.23
CA ALA A 36 8.77 3.60 1.66
C ALA A 36 9.32 5.03 1.65
N LYS A 37 10.02 5.42 2.70
CA LYS A 37 10.67 6.72 2.78
C LYS A 37 11.76 6.86 1.72
N LEU A 38 12.59 5.85 1.56
CA LEU A 38 13.65 5.83 0.55
C LEU A 38 13.08 5.91 -0.88
N ILE A 39 12.01 5.15 -1.16
CA ILE A 39 11.31 5.20 -2.45
C ILE A 39 10.84 6.63 -2.77
N ALA A 40 10.27 7.32 -1.79
CA ALA A 40 9.83 8.70 -1.96
C ALA A 40 11.01 9.66 -2.21
N GLU A 41 12.11 9.51 -1.51
CA GLU A 41 13.31 10.35 -1.67
C GLU A 41 13.99 10.17 -3.02
N ILE A 42 13.95 8.96 -3.58
CA ILE A 42 14.51 8.67 -4.91
C ILE A 42 13.62 9.27 -6.02
N GLY A 43 12.35 9.54 -5.77
CA GLY A 43 11.45 10.17 -6.73
C GLY A 43 10.63 9.19 -7.57
N PHE A 44 10.26 8.05 -7.02
CA PHE A 44 9.29 7.14 -7.64
C PHE A 44 7.86 7.66 -7.55
N ASP A 45 6.95 7.03 -8.30
CA ASP A 45 5.58 7.53 -8.49
C ASP A 45 4.60 7.01 -7.42
N GLY A 46 4.97 5.95 -6.73
CA GLY A 46 4.15 5.36 -5.67
C GLY A 46 4.88 4.22 -4.97
N VAL A 47 4.18 3.61 -4.04
CA VAL A 47 4.69 2.49 -3.23
C VAL A 47 3.76 1.28 -3.39
N TYR A 48 4.35 0.12 -3.59
CA TYR A 48 3.63 -1.15 -3.63
C TYR A 48 3.90 -1.99 -2.37
N ILE A 49 2.86 -2.59 -1.83
CA ILE A 49 2.97 -3.53 -0.70
C ILE A 49 2.60 -4.93 -1.21
N SER A 50 3.60 -5.78 -1.34
CA SER A 50 3.45 -7.15 -1.83
C SER A 50 2.90 -8.08 -0.76
N GLY A 51 1.88 -8.86 -1.10
CA GLY A 51 1.35 -9.91 -0.24
C GLY A 51 2.34 -11.03 0.02
N GLY A 52 3.07 -11.47 -1.00
CA GLY A 52 4.09 -12.51 -0.86
C GLY A 52 5.26 -12.08 0.03
N VAL A 53 5.72 -10.85 -0.10
CA VAL A 53 6.76 -10.28 0.77
C VAL A 53 6.25 -10.15 2.20
N MET A 54 4.99 -9.74 2.39
CA MET A 54 4.36 -9.66 3.70
C MET A 54 4.29 -11.03 4.38
N SER A 55 3.88 -12.06 3.64
CA SER A 55 3.85 -13.44 4.15
C SER A 55 5.24 -13.88 4.62
N ASN A 56 6.27 -13.65 3.79
CA ASN A 56 7.63 -14.00 4.13
C ASN A 56 8.17 -13.25 5.36
N ASP A 57 7.87 -11.95 5.46
CA ASP A 57 8.26 -11.13 6.62
C ASP A 57 7.60 -11.60 7.92
N LEU A 58 6.40 -12.19 7.82
CA LEU A 58 5.69 -12.79 8.94
C LEU A 58 6.10 -14.26 9.22
N GLY A 59 7.02 -14.81 8.44
CA GLY A 59 7.43 -16.21 8.55
C GLY A 59 6.36 -17.20 8.10
N LEU A 60 5.47 -16.79 7.20
CA LEU A 60 4.38 -17.61 6.68
C LEU A 60 4.62 -17.98 5.21
N PRO A 61 4.21 -19.17 4.77
CA PRO A 61 4.17 -19.47 3.35
C PRO A 61 3.12 -18.61 2.64
N ASP A 62 3.38 -18.26 1.39
CA ASP A 62 2.50 -17.42 0.57
C ASP A 62 1.35 -18.26 -0.03
N ILE A 63 0.43 -18.67 0.83
CA ILE A 63 -0.74 -19.50 0.49
C ILE A 63 -2.03 -18.97 1.13
N GLY A 64 -2.13 -17.65 1.29
CA GLY A 64 -3.33 -17.00 1.82
C GLY A 64 -3.50 -17.13 3.34
N LEU A 65 -2.42 -17.26 4.11
CA LEU A 65 -2.48 -17.36 5.58
C LEU A 65 -2.48 -16.01 6.29
N THR A 66 -2.13 -14.92 5.60
CA THR A 66 -2.18 -13.57 6.19
C THR A 66 -3.62 -13.14 6.43
N THR A 67 -3.82 -12.35 7.47
CA THR A 67 -5.13 -11.78 7.79
C THR A 67 -5.23 -10.32 7.36
N LEU A 68 -6.46 -9.83 7.19
CA LEU A 68 -6.70 -8.41 6.90
C LEU A 68 -6.06 -7.50 7.97
N ASP A 69 -6.14 -7.90 9.24
CA ASP A 69 -5.56 -7.11 10.34
C ASP A 69 -4.03 -7.02 10.24
N GLN A 70 -3.35 -8.13 9.96
CA GLN A 70 -1.89 -8.16 9.78
C GLN A 70 -1.47 -7.27 8.61
N VAL A 71 -2.11 -7.43 7.46
CA VAL A 71 -1.77 -6.69 6.25
C VAL A 71 -2.10 -5.20 6.42
N SER A 72 -3.28 -4.86 6.92
CA SER A 72 -3.69 -3.46 7.09
C SER A 72 -2.85 -2.74 8.15
N TYR A 73 -2.42 -3.41 9.19
CA TYR A 73 -1.53 -2.84 10.21
C TYR A 73 -0.18 -2.44 9.60
N ARG A 74 0.49 -3.35 8.90
CA ARG A 74 1.77 -3.05 8.24
C ARG A 74 1.58 -2.02 7.12
N ALA A 75 0.52 -2.12 6.34
CA ALA A 75 0.20 -1.16 5.27
C ALA A 75 0.03 0.26 5.83
N ASN A 76 -0.60 0.42 6.98
CA ASN A 76 -0.70 1.72 7.64
C ASN A 76 0.68 2.25 8.08
N GLN A 77 1.53 1.41 8.64
CA GLN A 77 2.89 1.81 9.01
C GLN A 77 3.68 2.35 7.80
N ILE A 78 3.54 1.70 6.66
CA ILE A 78 4.21 2.07 5.40
C ILE A 78 3.59 3.34 4.81
N SER A 79 2.26 3.40 4.68
CA SER A 79 1.57 4.52 4.02
C SER A 79 1.68 5.83 4.77
N ARG A 80 1.76 5.79 6.09
CA ARG A 80 1.79 7.01 6.94
C ARG A 80 3.09 7.80 6.89
N VAL A 81 4.16 7.24 6.33
CA VAL A 81 5.48 7.90 6.28
C VAL A 81 5.81 8.48 4.90
N THR A 82 4.91 8.38 3.93
CA THR A 82 5.11 8.91 2.58
C THR A 82 3.85 9.62 2.06
N ASP A 83 4.05 10.67 1.29
CA ASP A 83 2.96 11.35 0.56
C ASP A 83 2.59 10.65 -0.75
N LEU A 84 3.38 9.68 -1.18
CA LEU A 84 3.12 8.92 -2.41
C LEU A 84 1.87 8.05 -2.29
N PRO A 85 1.12 7.88 -3.38
CA PRO A 85 0.09 6.85 -3.46
C PRO A 85 0.67 5.49 -3.11
N THR A 86 0.02 4.78 -2.19
CA THR A 86 0.44 3.45 -1.76
C THR A 86 -0.67 2.46 -2.07
N ILE A 87 -0.35 1.41 -2.81
CA ILE A 87 -1.27 0.33 -3.16
C ILE A 87 -0.80 -0.98 -2.53
N VAL A 88 -1.74 -1.85 -2.23
CA VAL A 88 -1.48 -3.10 -1.50
C VAL A 88 -2.08 -4.29 -2.22
N ASP A 89 -1.38 -5.41 -2.17
CA ASP A 89 -1.91 -6.71 -2.56
C ASP A 89 -2.91 -7.19 -1.50
N ALA A 90 -4.17 -7.33 -1.91
CA ALA A 90 -5.25 -7.77 -1.05
C ALA A 90 -5.57 -9.27 -1.20
N ASP A 91 -4.69 -10.03 -1.87
CA ASP A 91 -4.88 -11.46 -2.13
C ASP A 91 -6.25 -11.70 -2.81
N THR A 92 -7.16 -12.47 -2.20
CA THR A 92 -8.52 -12.71 -2.72
C THR A 92 -9.58 -11.81 -2.05
N GLY A 93 -9.16 -10.74 -1.35
CA GLY A 93 -10.06 -9.79 -0.69
C GLY A 93 -10.42 -10.14 0.75
N PHE A 94 -9.73 -11.11 1.38
CA PHE A 94 -9.91 -11.50 2.78
C PHE A 94 -11.39 -11.86 3.11
N LYS A 95 -12.04 -12.59 2.21
CA LYS A 95 -13.44 -13.07 2.30
C LYS A 95 -14.54 -11.99 2.22
N ASP A 96 -14.22 -10.74 2.47
CA ASP A 96 -15.15 -9.60 2.40
C ASP A 96 -14.45 -8.42 1.75
N CYS A 97 -14.56 -8.30 0.44
CA CYS A 97 -13.90 -7.24 -0.35
C CYS A 97 -14.34 -5.84 0.07
N LYS A 98 -15.61 -5.65 0.43
CA LYS A 98 -16.12 -4.35 0.88
C LYS A 98 -15.46 -3.92 2.18
N LYS A 99 -15.43 -4.81 3.18
CA LYS A 99 -14.74 -4.56 4.45
C LYS A 99 -13.25 -4.30 4.25
N THR A 100 -12.61 -5.06 3.37
CA THR A 100 -11.19 -4.92 3.04
C THR A 100 -10.89 -3.53 2.47
N ILE A 101 -11.65 -3.07 1.48
CA ILE A 101 -11.48 -1.74 0.88
C ILE A 101 -11.69 -0.64 1.91
N ILE A 102 -12.75 -0.69 2.69
CA ILE A 102 -13.02 0.28 3.76
C ILE A 102 -11.88 0.32 4.78
N THR A 103 -11.35 -0.85 5.15
CA THR A 103 -10.22 -0.95 6.09
C THR A 103 -8.97 -0.30 5.51
N PHE A 104 -8.63 -0.59 4.27
CA PHE A 104 -7.45 0.00 3.61
C PHE A 104 -7.58 1.52 3.43
N GLU A 105 -8.74 2.04 3.08
CA GLU A 105 -8.97 3.49 3.02
C GLU A 105 -8.71 4.15 4.37
N LYS A 106 -9.24 3.57 5.47
CA LYS A 106 -8.99 4.07 6.83
C LYS A 106 -7.51 4.02 7.23
N LYS A 107 -6.73 3.15 6.61
CA LYS A 107 -5.29 2.99 6.84
C LYS A 107 -4.42 3.84 5.92
N GLY A 108 -5.01 4.70 5.09
CA GLY A 108 -4.30 5.66 4.25
C GLY A 108 -3.85 5.11 2.90
N LEU A 109 -4.36 3.95 2.46
CA LEU A 109 -4.03 3.37 1.16
C LEU A 109 -4.79 4.07 0.03
N ALA A 110 -4.14 4.21 -1.13
CA ALA A 110 -4.73 4.78 -2.33
C ALA A 110 -5.49 3.75 -3.17
N GLY A 111 -5.18 2.47 -2.99
CA GLY A 111 -5.82 1.39 -3.72
C GLY A 111 -5.28 0.02 -3.31
N CYS A 112 -5.90 -1.00 -3.89
CA CYS A 112 -5.46 -2.38 -3.77
C CYS A 112 -5.76 -3.13 -5.06
N HIS A 113 -5.15 -4.29 -5.22
CA HIS A 113 -5.60 -5.26 -6.22
C HIS A 113 -6.01 -6.57 -5.54
N ILE A 114 -6.93 -7.28 -6.17
CA ILE A 114 -7.52 -8.52 -5.70
C ILE A 114 -7.33 -9.59 -6.77
#